data_3dfc9cfb8475c234999e5266bdced788
#
_entry.id   3dfc9cfb8475c234999e5266bdced788
#
_cell.length_a   1.000
_cell.length_b   1.000
_cell.length_c   1.000
_cell.angle_alpha   90.00
_cell.angle_beta   90.00
_cell.angle_gamma   90.00
#
_symmetry.space_group_name_H-M   'P 1'
#
loop_
_entity.id
_entity.type
_entity.pdbx_description
1 polymer ?
#
loop_
_entity_poly.entity_id
_entity_poly.type
_entity_poly.pdbx_seq_one_letter_code
_entity_poly.pdbx_strand_id
1 'polypeptide(L)'
;MVIFIDESGTHKQEGHSTTAVVYIEVTYSNEFNKRVMQIEEDLRLDSFHWSEERWDVRNKFLTEISKLDFKAKVAIFRNPVKPEKMMEVVFQHLITEGNIRNIFLDGKKPKWYELGLKKALRDKGISVRKLKTVNDRSQPGVQVADCLAGLVRRYYDNQNEENSKKWFDKLRKDKKLTMQLLFEG
;
A
#
# COMPACT_ATOMS: atom_id res chain seq x y z
N MET A 1 10.49 11.23 6.80
CA MET A 1 9.89 10.03 6.19
C MET A 1 8.49 10.36 5.74
N VAL A 2 8.06 9.80 4.61
CA VAL A 2 6.70 9.89 4.07
C VAL A 2 6.15 8.46 3.93
N ILE A 3 4.86 8.31 4.17
CA ILE A 3 4.16 7.04 4.11
C ILE A 3 3.07 7.13 3.04
N PHE A 4 2.96 6.09 2.21
CA PHE A 4 1.86 5.90 1.27
C PHE A 4 1.13 4.63 1.65
N ILE A 5 -0.21 4.68 1.67
CA ILE A 5 -1.06 3.55 2.07
C ILE A 5 -2.15 3.35 1.02
N ASP A 6 -2.36 2.10 0.67
CA ASP A 6 -3.50 1.69 -0.15
C ASP A 6 -4.02 0.31 0.28
N GLU A 7 -5.27 0.03 -0.07
CA GLU A 7 -5.96 -1.22 0.20
C GLU A 7 -6.47 -1.89 -1.09
N SER A 8 -6.49 -3.21 -1.10
CA SER A 8 -7.05 -4.01 -2.19
C SER A 8 -7.99 -5.09 -1.67
N GLY A 9 -9.17 -5.21 -2.27
CA GLY A 9 -10.13 -6.27 -1.96
C GLY A 9 -11.24 -5.92 -0.98
N THR A 10 -11.38 -4.65 -0.57
CA THR A 10 -12.40 -4.19 0.39
C THR A 10 -13.85 -4.38 -0.06
N HIS A 11 -14.10 -4.47 -1.37
CA HIS A 11 -15.44 -4.64 -1.96
C HIS A 11 -15.87 -6.11 -2.08
N LYS A 12 -14.98 -7.06 -1.80
CA LYS A 12 -15.30 -8.49 -1.84
C LYS A 12 -15.80 -8.94 -0.48
N GLN A 13 -17.07 -9.36 -0.41
CA GLN A 13 -17.73 -9.77 0.84
C GLN A 13 -17.80 -11.28 1.06
N GLU A 14 -17.26 -12.09 0.16
CA GLU A 14 -17.36 -13.55 0.23
C GLU A 14 -16.16 -14.20 0.93
N GLY A 15 -16.47 -15.22 1.73
CA GLY A 15 -15.66 -15.79 2.80
C GLY A 15 -14.32 -16.45 2.46
N HIS A 16 -13.81 -16.36 1.24
CA HIS A 16 -12.51 -16.92 0.84
C HIS A 16 -11.56 -15.89 0.23
N SER A 17 -11.96 -14.64 0.10
CA SER A 17 -11.10 -13.57 -0.39
C SER A 17 -10.49 -12.79 0.75
N THR A 18 -9.29 -12.27 0.51
CA THR A 18 -8.58 -11.43 1.46
C THR A 18 -8.69 -9.95 1.09
N THR A 19 -8.54 -9.10 2.09
CA THR A 19 -8.22 -7.69 1.90
C THR A 19 -6.79 -7.47 2.33
N ALA A 20 -5.97 -6.87 1.47
CA ALA A 20 -4.62 -6.48 1.78
C ALA A 20 -4.52 -4.96 1.94
N VAL A 21 -3.87 -4.50 3.00
CA VAL A 21 -3.48 -3.10 3.17
C VAL A 21 -1.98 -3.04 3.15
N VAL A 22 -1.44 -2.18 2.30
CA VAL A 22 -0.02 -1.95 2.16
C VAL A 22 0.35 -0.55 2.61
N TYR A 23 1.37 -0.48 3.43
CA TYR A 23 2.02 0.70 3.94
C TYR A 23 3.44 0.75 3.38
N ILE A 24 3.81 1.84 2.71
CA ILE A 24 5.14 2.04 2.12
C ILE A 24 5.83 3.19 2.82
N GLU A 25 7.05 2.95 3.31
CA GLU A 25 7.95 3.96 3.87
C GLU A 25 8.93 4.45 2.81
N VAL A 26 9.02 5.77 2.66
CA VAL A 26 9.94 6.43 1.75
C VAL A 26 10.65 7.59 2.45
N THR A 27 11.96 7.61 2.40
CA THR A 27 12.77 8.69 2.97
C THR A 27 12.77 9.93 2.07
N TYR A 28 13.08 9.74 0.80
CA TYR A 28 13.20 10.82 -0.20
C TYR A 28 12.00 10.82 -1.15
N SER A 29 10.84 11.24 -0.64
CA SER A 29 9.57 11.11 -1.37
C SER A 29 9.50 11.88 -2.68
N ASN A 30 10.17 13.03 -2.80
CA ASN A 30 10.17 13.81 -4.05
C ASN A 30 10.92 13.07 -5.17
N GLU A 31 12.06 12.49 -4.85
CA GLU A 31 12.83 11.69 -5.80
C GLU A 31 12.11 10.39 -6.14
N PHE A 32 11.56 9.73 -5.14
CA PHE A 32 10.76 8.53 -5.31
C PHE A 32 9.59 8.78 -6.28
N ASN A 33 8.78 9.81 -6.04
CA ASN A 33 7.66 10.16 -6.91
C ASN A 33 8.10 10.49 -8.34
N LYS A 34 9.19 11.22 -8.51
CA LYS A 34 9.74 11.50 -9.86
C LYS A 34 10.13 10.21 -10.57
N ARG A 35 10.74 9.26 -9.88
CA ARG A 35 11.11 7.96 -10.45
C ARG A 35 9.88 7.13 -10.83
N VAL A 36 8.83 7.12 -9.99
CA VAL A 36 7.57 6.44 -10.34
C VAL A 36 6.95 7.05 -11.58
N MET A 37 6.86 8.39 -11.66
CA MET A 37 6.36 9.07 -12.88
C MET A 37 7.17 8.72 -14.11
N GLN A 38 8.51 8.65 -14.02
CA GLN A 38 9.35 8.25 -15.14
C GLN A 38 9.10 6.80 -15.57
N ILE A 39 8.87 5.89 -14.62
CA ILE A 39 8.51 4.49 -14.92
C ILE A 39 7.18 4.43 -15.67
N GLU A 40 6.19 5.22 -15.28
CA GLU A 40 4.90 5.29 -15.95
C GLU A 40 5.05 5.83 -17.38
N GLU A 41 5.83 6.90 -17.57
CA GLU A 41 6.13 7.47 -18.88
C GLU A 41 6.84 6.46 -19.80
N ASP A 42 7.86 5.76 -19.29
CA ASP A 42 8.61 4.72 -20.01
C ASP A 42 7.72 3.54 -20.43
N LEU A 43 6.71 3.23 -19.60
CA LEU A 43 5.73 2.19 -19.87
C LEU A 43 4.51 2.69 -20.68
N ARG A 44 4.45 3.98 -20.98
CA ARG A 44 3.34 4.67 -21.67
C ARG A 44 2.01 4.53 -20.93
N LEU A 45 2.07 4.68 -19.62
CA LEU A 45 0.90 4.69 -18.73
C LEU A 45 0.60 6.12 -18.32
N ASP A 46 -0.68 6.51 -18.33
CA ASP A 46 -1.12 7.76 -17.71
C ASP A 46 -1.03 7.70 -16.18
N SER A 47 -1.31 6.53 -15.64
CA SER A 47 -1.28 6.19 -14.21
C SER A 47 -1.35 4.68 -14.07
N PHE A 48 -0.55 4.10 -13.18
CA PHE A 48 -0.63 2.67 -12.91
C PHE A 48 -1.81 2.36 -11.98
N HIS A 49 -2.63 1.37 -12.38
CA HIS A 49 -3.72 0.80 -11.57
C HIS A 49 -3.67 -0.73 -11.61
N TRP A 50 -3.49 -1.37 -10.45
CA TRP A 50 -3.39 -2.82 -10.41
C TRP A 50 -4.57 -3.54 -11.07
N SER A 51 -5.79 -3.07 -10.87
CA SER A 51 -7.00 -3.71 -11.40
C SER A 51 -7.14 -3.59 -12.92
N GLU A 52 -6.54 -2.58 -13.52
CA GLU A 52 -6.67 -2.26 -14.95
C GLU A 52 -5.57 -2.92 -15.78
N GLU A 53 -4.43 -3.22 -15.16
CA GLU A 53 -3.25 -3.67 -15.87
C GLU A 53 -3.19 -5.19 -16.03
N ARG A 54 -2.62 -5.64 -17.14
CA ARG A 54 -2.33 -7.06 -17.41
C ARG A 54 -0.98 -7.44 -16.79
N TRP A 55 -0.71 -8.74 -16.68
CA TRP A 55 0.53 -9.23 -16.08
C TRP A 55 1.81 -8.81 -16.82
N ASP A 56 1.76 -8.60 -18.12
CA ASP A 56 2.91 -8.08 -18.88
C ASP A 56 3.31 -6.67 -18.41
N VAL A 57 2.34 -5.79 -18.19
CA VAL A 57 2.55 -4.44 -17.65
C VAL A 57 2.91 -4.49 -16.17
N ARG A 58 2.16 -5.26 -15.37
CA ARG A 58 2.47 -5.45 -13.94
C ARG A 58 3.90 -5.93 -13.72
N ASN A 59 4.37 -6.91 -14.50
CA ASN A 59 5.74 -7.43 -14.41
C ASN A 59 6.78 -6.35 -14.70
N LYS A 60 6.57 -5.52 -15.72
CA LYS A 60 7.47 -4.40 -16.04
C LYS A 60 7.48 -3.38 -14.93
N PHE A 61 6.31 -2.95 -14.45
CA PHE A 61 6.19 -1.98 -13.36
C PHE A 61 6.85 -2.51 -12.08
N LEU A 62 6.54 -3.74 -11.67
CA LEU A 62 7.16 -4.40 -10.52
C LEU A 62 8.69 -4.52 -10.65
N THR A 63 9.20 -4.78 -11.87
CA THR A 63 10.64 -4.80 -12.13
C THR A 63 11.27 -3.45 -11.82
N GLU A 64 10.68 -2.37 -12.31
CA GLU A 64 11.25 -1.03 -12.14
C GLU A 64 11.10 -0.53 -10.70
N ILE A 65 9.91 -0.64 -10.09
CA ILE A 65 9.73 -0.19 -8.71
C ILE A 65 10.57 -1.00 -7.71
N SER A 66 10.87 -2.28 -7.99
CA SER A 66 11.74 -3.08 -7.11
C SER A 66 13.17 -2.53 -6.99
N LYS A 67 13.60 -1.67 -7.89
CA LYS A 67 14.90 -0.98 -7.85
C LYS A 67 14.88 0.28 -6.98
N LEU A 68 13.69 0.82 -6.66
CA LEU A 68 13.54 2.03 -5.87
C LEU A 68 13.79 1.76 -4.39
N ASP A 69 14.19 2.79 -3.65
CA ASP A 69 14.40 2.69 -2.21
C ASP A 69 13.09 2.93 -1.44
N PHE A 70 12.54 1.84 -0.92
CA PHE A 70 11.38 1.84 -0.02
C PHE A 70 11.36 0.58 0.83
N LYS A 71 10.60 0.64 1.92
CA LYS A 71 10.20 -0.52 2.71
C LYS A 71 8.68 -0.59 2.77
N ALA A 72 8.14 -1.79 2.76
CA ALA A 72 6.70 -2.00 2.85
C ALA A 72 6.36 -2.91 4.03
N LYS A 73 5.25 -2.59 4.69
CA LYS A 73 4.58 -3.44 5.67
C LYS A 73 3.19 -3.78 5.15
N VAL A 74 2.71 -4.97 5.42
CA VAL A 74 1.41 -5.41 4.92
C VAL A 74 0.57 -5.98 6.05
N ALA A 75 -0.73 -5.69 6.00
CA ALA A 75 -1.75 -6.31 6.82
C ALA A 75 -2.73 -7.04 5.91
N ILE A 76 -3.02 -8.29 6.23
CA ILE A 76 -3.92 -9.15 5.49
C ILE A 76 -5.10 -9.49 6.39
N PHE A 77 -6.31 -9.26 5.90
CA PHE A 77 -7.55 -9.53 6.59
C PHE A 77 -8.37 -10.55 5.78
N ARG A 78 -9.04 -11.46 6.44
CA ARG A 78 -10.05 -12.30 5.81
C ARG A 78 -11.35 -11.55 5.70
N ASN A 79 -11.97 -11.55 4.53
CA ASN A 79 -13.28 -10.93 4.30
C ASN A 79 -14.43 -11.77 4.94
N PRO A 80 -15.50 -11.11 5.41
CA PRO A 80 -15.80 -9.68 5.27
C PRO A 80 -15.08 -8.81 6.30
N VAL A 81 -14.58 -7.65 5.87
CA VAL A 81 -13.97 -6.65 6.75
C VAL A 81 -14.79 -5.36 6.76
N LYS A 82 -14.75 -4.65 7.90
CA LYS A 82 -15.25 -3.28 7.99
C LYS A 82 -14.09 -2.33 7.72
N PRO A 83 -14.08 -1.56 6.60
CA PRO A 83 -12.93 -0.75 6.20
C PRO A 83 -12.43 0.20 7.29
N GLU A 84 -13.35 0.80 8.06
CA GLU A 84 -13.00 1.72 9.15
C GLU A 84 -12.22 1.01 10.26
N LYS A 85 -12.70 -0.16 10.72
CA LYS A 85 -12.01 -0.96 11.74
C LYS A 85 -10.68 -1.50 11.23
N MET A 86 -10.63 -1.92 9.98
CA MET A 86 -9.40 -2.37 9.34
C MET A 86 -8.33 -1.29 9.39
N MET A 87 -8.67 -0.06 9.02
CA MET A 87 -7.73 1.05 9.04
C MET A 87 -7.29 1.42 10.46
N GLU A 88 -8.17 1.36 11.46
CA GLU A 88 -7.77 1.53 12.86
C GLU A 88 -6.72 0.50 13.27
N VAL A 89 -6.92 -0.77 12.94
CA VAL A 89 -5.97 -1.87 13.21
C VAL A 89 -4.63 -1.62 12.51
N VAL A 90 -4.66 -1.22 11.23
CA VAL A 90 -3.45 -0.86 10.46
C VAL A 90 -2.69 0.28 11.14
N PHE A 91 -3.37 1.34 11.54
CA PHE A 91 -2.77 2.47 12.23
C PHE A 91 -2.27 2.10 13.63
N GLN A 92 -2.88 1.12 14.28
CA GLN A 92 -2.42 0.62 15.58
C GLN A 92 -1.19 -0.28 15.48
N HIS A 93 -1.06 -1.09 14.46
CA HIS A 93 -0.07 -2.16 14.42
C HIS A 93 1.04 -1.98 13.37
N LEU A 94 0.74 -1.38 12.22
CA LEU A 94 1.76 -1.19 11.18
C LEU A 94 2.56 0.10 11.36
N ILE A 95 1.94 1.17 11.85
CA ILE A 95 2.64 2.45 12.04
C ILE A 95 3.31 2.45 13.40
N THR A 96 4.62 2.24 13.40
CA THR A 96 5.45 2.17 14.60
C THR A 96 6.53 3.25 14.66
N GLU A 97 6.67 4.04 13.61
CA GLU A 97 7.69 5.06 13.44
C GLU A 97 7.33 6.35 14.20
N GLY A 98 8.28 6.91 14.94
CA GLY A 98 8.03 8.08 15.79
C GLY A 98 7.88 9.42 15.04
N ASN A 99 8.61 9.62 13.95
CA ASN A 99 8.67 10.89 13.22
C ASN A 99 8.22 10.73 11.76
N ILE A 100 6.93 10.94 11.54
CA ILE A 100 6.34 10.85 10.21
C ILE A 100 6.03 12.27 9.70
N ARG A 101 6.62 12.65 8.57
CA ARG A 101 6.33 13.94 7.95
C ARG A 101 4.92 13.96 7.37
N ASN A 102 4.64 13.06 6.45
CA ASN A 102 3.33 12.97 5.80
C ASN A 102 2.88 11.52 5.69
N ILE A 103 1.56 11.32 5.78
CA ILE A 103 0.87 10.08 5.39
C ILE A 103 -0.10 10.43 4.27
N PHE A 104 -0.02 9.71 3.17
CA PHE A 104 -0.96 9.76 2.06
C PHE A 104 -1.70 8.42 1.96
N LEU A 105 -3.01 8.49 2.07
CA LEU A 105 -3.91 7.34 1.99
C LEU A 105 -4.74 7.46 0.71
N ASP A 106 -4.85 6.37 -0.04
CA ASP A 106 -5.70 6.37 -1.24
C ASP A 106 -7.18 6.57 -0.94
N GLY A 107 -7.88 7.15 -1.92
CA GLY A 107 -9.32 7.40 -1.89
C GLY A 107 -9.73 8.61 -1.04
N LYS A 108 -10.52 9.49 -1.63
CA LYS A 108 -11.07 10.66 -0.91
C LYS A 108 -11.99 10.21 0.22
N LYS A 109 -11.67 10.62 1.43
CA LYS A 109 -12.51 10.44 2.63
C LYS A 109 -12.88 11.80 3.23
N PRO A 110 -13.95 11.88 4.01
CA PRO A 110 -14.32 13.10 4.73
C PRO A 110 -13.22 13.55 5.70
N LYS A 111 -13.14 14.85 5.95
CA LYS A 111 -12.12 15.44 6.83
C LYS A 111 -12.11 14.86 8.25
N TRP A 112 -13.26 14.51 8.79
CA TRP A 112 -13.37 13.89 10.11
C TRP A 112 -12.63 12.54 10.18
N TYR A 113 -12.60 11.79 9.10
CA TYR A 113 -11.88 10.52 9.00
C TYR A 113 -10.36 10.74 9.14
N GLU A 114 -9.80 11.69 8.37
CA GLU A 114 -8.37 12.06 8.48
C GLU A 114 -8.01 12.51 9.90
N LEU A 115 -8.88 13.30 10.53
CA LEU A 115 -8.70 13.78 11.90
C LEU A 115 -8.75 12.63 12.92
N GLY A 116 -9.65 11.67 12.74
CA GLY A 116 -9.77 10.46 13.58
C GLY A 116 -8.49 9.62 13.53
N LEU A 117 -7.99 9.32 12.33
CA LEU A 117 -6.74 8.58 12.14
C LEU A 117 -5.54 9.34 12.73
N LYS A 118 -5.47 10.65 12.53
CA LYS A 118 -4.41 11.47 13.11
C LYS A 118 -4.46 11.50 14.64
N LYS A 119 -5.67 11.51 15.21
CA LYS A 119 -5.85 11.39 16.66
C LYS A 119 -5.35 10.04 17.16
N ALA A 120 -5.72 8.94 16.52
CA ALA A 120 -5.29 7.59 16.91
C ALA A 120 -3.75 7.46 16.94
N LEU A 121 -3.05 8.06 15.97
CA LEU A 121 -1.57 8.10 15.97
C LEU A 121 -1.02 8.93 17.14
N ARG A 122 -1.59 10.10 17.39
CA ARG A 122 -1.17 10.97 18.50
C ARG A 122 -1.38 10.32 19.85
N ASP A 123 -2.48 9.59 20.03
CA ASP A 123 -2.79 8.86 21.28
C ASP A 123 -1.77 7.73 21.54
N LYS A 124 -1.06 7.28 20.49
CA LYS A 124 0.10 6.37 20.57
C LYS A 124 1.45 7.07 20.73
N GLY A 125 1.47 8.38 20.84
CA GLY A 125 2.71 9.15 20.89
C GLY A 125 3.40 9.34 19.54
N ILE A 126 2.73 8.99 18.42
CA ILE A 126 3.30 9.12 17.09
C ILE A 126 2.98 10.51 16.52
N SER A 127 4.01 11.29 16.22
CA SER A 127 3.87 12.59 15.61
C SER A 127 3.78 12.52 14.10
N VAL A 128 2.70 13.07 13.54
CA VAL A 128 2.50 13.19 12.09
C VAL A 128 2.19 14.64 11.73
N ARG A 129 3.04 15.24 10.90
CA ARG A 129 2.81 16.63 10.45
C ARG A 129 1.54 16.73 9.61
N LYS A 130 1.34 15.85 8.61
CA LYS A 130 0.21 15.89 7.69
C LYS A 130 -0.28 14.47 7.40
N LEU A 131 -1.57 14.25 7.55
CA LEU A 131 -2.27 13.06 7.06
C LEU A 131 -3.34 13.55 6.08
N LYS A 132 -3.34 12.98 4.88
CA LYS A 132 -4.29 13.32 3.83
C LYS A 132 -4.75 12.08 3.09
N THR A 133 -6.02 12.05 2.79
CA THR A 133 -6.57 11.20 1.75
C THR A 133 -6.40 11.88 0.40
N VAL A 134 -5.96 11.14 -0.60
CA VAL A 134 -5.56 11.68 -1.90
C VAL A 134 -6.14 10.82 -3.02
N ASN A 135 -6.20 11.38 -4.21
CA ASN A 135 -6.38 10.58 -5.42
C ASN A 135 -4.97 10.11 -5.87
N ASP A 136 -4.85 8.86 -6.23
CA ASP A 136 -3.65 8.19 -6.73
C ASP A 136 -2.89 8.99 -7.80
N ARG A 137 -3.60 9.59 -8.79
CA ARG A 137 -3.00 10.46 -9.81
C ARG A 137 -2.21 11.63 -9.26
N SER A 138 -2.52 12.07 -8.03
CA SER A 138 -1.85 13.22 -7.40
C SER A 138 -0.61 12.85 -6.59
N GLN A 139 -0.41 11.55 -6.34
CA GLN A 139 0.68 11.03 -5.50
C GLN A 139 1.19 9.68 -6.04
N PRO A 140 2.22 9.69 -6.91
CA PRO A 140 2.75 8.47 -7.53
C PRO A 140 3.13 7.37 -6.55
N GLY A 141 3.55 7.72 -5.34
CA GLY A 141 3.83 6.73 -4.29
C GLY A 141 2.60 5.91 -3.86
N VAL A 142 1.38 6.43 -4.03
CA VAL A 142 0.14 5.67 -3.77
C VAL A 142 -0.06 4.59 -4.82
N GLN A 143 0.32 4.82 -6.06
CA GLN A 143 0.24 3.80 -7.12
C GLN A 143 1.17 2.62 -6.87
N VAL A 144 2.34 2.87 -6.25
CA VAL A 144 3.22 1.79 -5.79
C VAL A 144 2.54 1.01 -4.65
N ALA A 145 1.82 1.70 -3.75
CA ALA A 145 1.05 1.05 -2.70
C ALA A 145 -0.09 0.20 -3.29
N ASP A 146 -0.85 0.71 -4.29
CA ASP A 146 -1.87 -0.04 -5.05
C ASP A 146 -1.28 -1.30 -5.70
N CYS A 147 -0.16 -1.13 -6.41
CA CYS A 147 0.54 -2.26 -7.04
C CYS A 147 0.87 -3.36 -6.02
N LEU A 148 1.43 -2.99 -4.88
CA LEU A 148 1.82 -3.95 -3.85
C LEU A 148 0.60 -4.52 -3.11
N ALA A 149 -0.45 -3.73 -2.86
CA ALA A 149 -1.70 -4.22 -2.24
C ALA A 149 -2.39 -5.24 -3.15
N GLY A 150 -2.48 -4.95 -4.44
CA GLY A 150 -3.00 -5.88 -5.44
C GLY A 150 -2.19 -7.16 -5.55
N LEU A 151 -0.85 -7.07 -5.57
CA LEU A 151 0.06 -8.21 -5.60
C LEU A 151 -0.11 -9.09 -4.35
N VAL A 152 -0.07 -8.49 -3.15
CA VAL A 152 -0.19 -9.20 -1.88
C VAL A 152 -1.54 -9.90 -1.78
N ARG A 153 -2.64 -9.19 -2.07
CA ARG A 153 -3.97 -9.80 -2.11
C ARG A 153 -4.02 -10.98 -3.06
N ARG A 154 -3.51 -10.82 -4.29
CA ARG A 154 -3.50 -11.88 -5.29
C ARG A 154 -2.74 -13.12 -4.82
N TYR A 155 -1.60 -12.92 -4.17
CA TYR A 155 -0.81 -13.99 -3.58
C TYR A 155 -1.59 -14.77 -2.51
N TYR A 156 -2.29 -14.08 -1.60
CA TYR A 156 -3.05 -14.73 -0.53
C TYR A 156 -4.36 -15.35 -1.02
N ASP A 157 -5.02 -14.77 -2.02
CA ASP A 157 -6.21 -15.34 -2.64
C ASP A 157 -5.89 -16.58 -3.49
N ASN A 158 -4.71 -16.66 -4.11
CA ASN A 158 -4.29 -17.76 -4.98
C ASN A 158 -2.78 -18.01 -4.92
N GLN A 159 -2.36 -18.81 -3.94
CA GLN A 159 -0.94 -19.12 -3.70
C GLN A 159 -0.28 -19.95 -4.81
N ASN A 160 -1.07 -20.54 -5.71
CA ASN A 160 -0.58 -21.32 -6.86
C ASN A 160 -0.33 -20.46 -8.10
N GLU A 161 -0.64 -19.18 -8.07
CA GLU A 161 -0.39 -18.31 -9.20
C GLU A 161 1.08 -17.88 -9.25
N GLU A 162 1.78 -18.34 -10.30
CA GLU A 162 3.23 -18.20 -10.44
C GLU A 162 3.73 -16.75 -10.39
N ASN A 163 3.04 -15.82 -11.06
CA ASN A 163 3.47 -14.43 -11.12
C ASN A 163 3.43 -13.74 -9.75
N SER A 164 2.32 -13.86 -9.03
CA SER A 164 2.18 -13.24 -7.71
C SER A 164 3.15 -13.87 -6.71
N LYS A 165 3.32 -15.19 -6.73
CA LYS A 165 4.27 -15.90 -5.90
C LYS A 165 5.71 -15.44 -6.16
N LYS A 166 6.14 -15.42 -7.42
CA LYS A 166 7.47 -14.97 -7.84
C LYS A 166 7.79 -13.58 -7.30
N TRP A 167 6.88 -12.63 -7.47
CA TRP A 167 7.10 -11.25 -7.04
C TRP A 167 7.04 -11.09 -5.53
N PHE A 168 6.09 -11.76 -4.87
CA PHE A 168 5.99 -11.72 -3.43
C PHE A 168 7.26 -12.26 -2.76
N ASP A 169 7.75 -13.44 -3.22
CA ASP A 169 8.98 -14.05 -2.71
C ASP A 169 10.21 -13.18 -3.01
N LYS A 170 10.28 -12.58 -4.21
CA LYS A 170 11.37 -11.66 -4.55
C LYS A 170 11.40 -10.45 -3.61
N LEU A 171 10.28 -9.77 -3.40
CA LEU A 171 10.21 -8.59 -2.54
C LEU A 171 10.54 -8.92 -1.07
N ARG A 172 10.17 -10.11 -0.60
CA ARG A 172 10.60 -10.62 0.72
C ARG A 172 12.11 -10.85 0.78
N LYS A 173 12.66 -11.55 -0.19
CA LYS A 173 14.10 -11.83 -0.29
C LYS A 173 14.92 -10.54 -0.35
N ASP A 174 14.46 -9.56 -1.10
CA ASP A 174 15.08 -8.24 -1.26
C ASP A 174 14.85 -7.32 -0.04
N LYS A 175 14.19 -7.83 1.02
CA LYS A 175 13.85 -7.10 2.26
C LYS A 175 13.02 -5.83 2.01
N LYS A 176 12.27 -5.79 0.91
CA LYS A 176 11.29 -4.73 0.63
C LYS A 176 10.01 -4.92 1.46
N LEU A 177 9.56 -6.17 1.66
CA LEU A 177 8.48 -6.50 2.58
C LEU A 177 9.09 -6.83 3.95
N THR A 178 8.97 -5.89 4.90
CA THR A 178 9.64 -5.96 6.20
C THR A 178 8.73 -6.48 7.32
N MET A 179 7.42 -6.39 7.17
CA MET A 179 6.45 -6.86 8.14
C MET A 179 5.20 -7.39 7.44
N GLN A 180 4.67 -8.49 7.96
CA GLN A 180 3.40 -9.08 7.51
C GLN A 180 2.57 -9.43 8.74
N LEU A 181 1.35 -8.90 8.80
CA LEU A 181 0.38 -9.18 9.84
C LEU A 181 -0.83 -9.85 9.20
N LEU A 182 -1.25 -10.97 9.78
CA LEU A 182 -2.45 -11.71 9.38
C LEU A 182 -3.50 -11.52 10.46
N PHE A 183 -4.66 -11.05 10.07
CA PHE A 183 -5.80 -10.90 10.94
C PHE A 183 -6.89 -11.88 10.51
N GLU A 184 -7.18 -12.83 11.40
CA GLU A 184 -8.34 -13.71 11.27
C GLU A 184 -9.53 -12.96 11.86
N GLY A 185 -10.62 -12.83 11.08
CA GLY A 185 -11.83 -12.12 11.46
C GLY A 185 -12.63 -12.81 12.56
#